data_23a685f9da892344d7572386cbdf6a51
#
_entry.id   23a685f9da892344d7572386cbdf6a51
#
_cell.length_a   1.000
_cell.length_b   1.000
_cell.length_c   1.000
_cell.angle_alpha   90.00
_cell.angle_beta   90.00
_cell.angle_gamma   90.00
#
_symmetry.space_group_name_H-M   'P 1'
#
loop_
_entity.id
_entity.type
_entity.pdbx_description
1 polymer ?
#
loop_
_entity_poly.entity_id
_entity_poly.type
_entity_poly.pdbx_seq_one_letter_code
_entity_poly.pdbx_strand_id
1 'polypeptide(L)'
;IVISALDGSPAADAEIASGAYLLAVDGQPISDLGLEGAANALRGEVGTQVVLTLQQGSNSPEELSLERRSVDLRPVRTRRLRTESHTLGYLRITQFTEGVPMQVLEALAELQDKGIEGLVLDLRNNSGGLVSSGLAVADDFLSGGAIVETRNREGITDSIQAGTSTLFDGPMLTLVNGGTASASEILAGALQDSGRSTLLGKRTFGKGLIQTLTNLSDGSGLAVTVAGYVTPSGRDIQDAGIEPDRLLSDPEPLNPGGEGDRWLNEAEQWMASLLELDNNTSIP
;
A
#
# COMPACT_ATOMS: atom_id res chain seq x y z
N ILE A 1 -10.54 3.86 -12.91
CA ILE A 1 -10.80 3.69 -11.47
C ILE A 1 -9.66 4.33 -10.68
N VAL A 2 -10.00 5.08 -9.63
CA VAL A 2 -9.05 5.59 -8.64
C VAL A 2 -8.62 4.42 -7.75
N ILE A 3 -7.32 4.14 -7.67
CA ILE A 3 -6.79 3.13 -6.75
C ILE A 3 -6.62 3.76 -5.37
N SER A 4 -5.92 4.90 -5.32
CA SER A 4 -5.79 5.73 -4.12
C SER A 4 -5.50 7.18 -4.46
N ALA A 5 -5.90 8.10 -3.61
CA ALA A 5 -5.42 9.47 -3.63
C ALA A 5 -4.05 9.52 -2.94
N LEU A 6 -3.13 10.32 -3.48
CA LEU A 6 -1.80 10.49 -2.87
C LEU A 6 -1.90 11.30 -1.58
N ASP A 7 -1.19 10.88 -0.54
CA ASP A 7 -1.16 11.58 0.74
C ASP A 7 -0.76 13.04 0.60
N GLY A 8 -1.52 13.90 1.26
CA GLY A 8 -1.31 15.33 1.20
C GLY A 8 -1.63 15.97 -0.14
N SER A 9 -2.28 15.24 -1.06
CA SER A 9 -2.77 15.79 -2.33
C SER A 9 -4.14 16.47 -2.16
N PRO A 10 -4.52 17.38 -3.08
CA PRO A 10 -5.89 17.92 -3.13
C PRO A 10 -6.96 16.83 -3.25
N ALA A 11 -6.64 15.72 -3.92
CA ALA A 11 -7.54 14.58 -4.05
C ALA A 11 -7.76 13.84 -2.72
N ALA A 12 -6.73 13.74 -1.88
CA ALA A 12 -6.85 13.16 -0.54
C ALA A 12 -7.66 14.09 0.39
N ASP A 13 -7.41 15.41 0.35
CA ASP A 13 -8.16 16.38 1.15
C ASP A 13 -9.64 16.44 0.77
N ALA A 14 -9.94 16.15 -0.49
CA ALA A 14 -11.31 16.07 -1.01
C ALA A 14 -11.96 14.67 -0.81
N GLU A 15 -11.31 13.79 -0.07
CA GLU A 15 -11.82 12.45 0.29
C GLU A 15 -12.17 11.56 -0.90
N ILE A 16 -11.45 11.70 -2.03
CA ILE A 16 -11.70 10.84 -3.20
C ILE A 16 -11.37 9.40 -2.83
N ALA A 17 -12.41 8.57 -2.76
CA ALA A 17 -12.30 7.21 -2.29
C ALA A 17 -11.65 6.27 -3.33
N SER A 18 -10.96 5.24 -2.83
CA SER A 18 -10.57 4.08 -3.66
C SER A 18 -11.79 3.42 -4.30
N GLY A 19 -11.65 3.00 -5.56
CA GLY A 19 -12.74 2.41 -6.34
C GLY A 19 -13.64 3.43 -7.04
N ALA A 20 -13.49 4.75 -6.83
CA ALA A 20 -14.23 5.77 -7.57
C ALA A 20 -13.88 5.75 -9.07
N TYR A 21 -14.87 5.98 -9.93
CA TYR A 21 -14.64 6.12 -11.36
C TYR A 21 -14.38 7.59 -11.70
N LEU A 22 -13.26 7.89 -12.33
CA LEU A 22 -13.00 9.17 -12.97
C LEU A 22 -13.59 9.14 -14.37
N LEU A 23 -14.64 9.91 -14.60
CA LEU A 23 -15.40 9.92 -15.84
C LEU A 23 -14.93 11.01 -16.80
N ALA A 24 -14.58 12.19 -16.28
CA ALA A 24 -14.10 13.31 -17.08
C ALA A 24 -13.10 14.19 -16.29
N VAL A 25 -12.24 14.91 -17.01
CA VAL A 25 -11.35 15.97 -16.49
C VAL A 25 -11.60 17.24 -17.30
N ASP A 26 -11.91 18.35 -16.61
CA ASP A 26 -12.27 19.65 -17.22
C ASP A 26 -13.36 19.50 -18.32
N GLY A 27 -14.37 18.66 -18.04
CA GLY A 27 -15.47 18.36 -18.95
C GLY A 27 -15.12 17.44 -20.12
N GLN A 28 -13.87 16.98 -20.27
CA GLN A 28 -13.45 16.04 -21.32
C GLN A 28 -13.57 14.60 -20.83
N PRO A 29 -14.38 13.75 -21.48
CA PRO A 29 -14.52 12.34 -21.08
C PRO A 29 -13.19 11.59 -21.12
N ILE A 30 -12.96 10.71 -20.13
CA ILE A 30 -11.77 9.86 -20.08
C ILE A 30 -11.69 8.91 -21.28
N SER A 31 -12.85 8.49 -21.83
CA SER A 31 -12.91 7.70 -23.08
C SER A 31 -12.22 8.36 -24.27
N ASP A 32 -12.27 9.69 -24.32
CA ASP A 32 -11.73 10.50 -25.43
C ASP A 32 -10.26 10.86 -25.18
N LEU A 33 -9.90 11.07 -23.91
CA LEU A 33 -8.53 11.41 -23.49
C LEU A 33 -7.58 10.20 -23.50
N GLY A 34 -8.10 9.01 -23.22
CA GLY A 34 -7.27 7.86 -22.90
C GLY A 34 -6.47 8.05 -21.59
N LEU A 35 -5.65 7.06 -21.21
CA LEU A 35 -4.92 7.09 -19.95
C LEU A 35 -3.88 8.22 -19.89
N GLU A 36 -3.10 8.38 -20.95
CA GLU A 36 -2.05 9.40 -21.03
C GLU A 36 -2.64 10.82 -21.08
N GLY A 37 -3.68 11.03 -21.90
CA GLY A 37 -4.38 12.31 -21.98
C GLY A 37 -5.02 12.70 -20.65
N ALA A 38 -5.63 11.75 -19.95
CA ALA A 38 -6.18 11.98 -18.62
C ALA A 38 -5.10 12.36 -17.60
N ALA A 39 -3.94 11.65 -17.60
CA ALA A 39 -2.83 11.97 -16.73
C ALA A 39 -2.25 13.37 -17.01
N ASN A 40 -2.19 13.77 -18.28
CA ASN A 40 -1.73 15.11 -18.67
C ASN A 40 -2.74 16.20 -18.29
N ALA A 41 -4.04 15.94 -18.43
CA ALA A 41 -5.10 16.87 -18.04
C ALA A 41 -5.16 17.09 -16.52
N LEU A 42 -4.85 16.05 -15.73
CA LEU A 42 -4.76 16.16 -14.27
C LEU A 42 -3.57 17.01 -13.81
N ARG A 43 -2.45 16.97 -14.52
CA ARG A 43 -1.27 17.80 -14.23
C ARG A 43 -1.51 19.25 -14.68
N GLY A 44 -0.75 20.18 -14.07
CA GLY A 44 -0.78 21.59 -14.43
C GLY A 44 0.01 22.44 -13.46
N GLU A 45 -0.01 23.74 -13.67
CA GLU A 45 0.68 24.70 -12.79
C GLU A 45 0.05 24.74 -11.41
N VAL A 46 0.90 24.87 -10.36
CA VAL A 46 0.46 25.01 -8.96
C VAL A 46 -0.44 26.26 -8.84
N GLY A 47 -1.54 26.13 -8.12
CA GLY A 47 -2.56 27.17 -7.92
C GLY A 47 -3.65 27.19 -9.00
N THR A 48 -3.52 26.41 -10.09
CA THR A 48 -4.60 26.31 -11.09
C THR A 48 -5.65 25.30 -10.66
N GLN A 49 -6.89 25.49 -11.14
CA GLN A 49 -8.00 24.58 -10.86
C GLN A 49 -8.07 23.45 -11.89
N VAL A 50 -8.58 22.29 -11.45
CA VAL A 50 -9.00 21.19 -12.31
C VAL A 50 -10.35 20.70 -11.82
N VAL A 51 -11.27 20.44 -12.75
CA VAL A 51 -12.61 19.90 -12.46
C VAL A 51 -12.63 18.42 -12.79
N LEU A 52 -12.94 17.58 -11.80
CA LEU A 52 -13.08 16.13 -11.96
C LEU A 52 -14.55 15.75 -11.94
N THR A 53 -15.00 14.95 -12.90
CA THR A 53 -16.31 14.28 -12.82
C THR A 53 -16.09 12.88 -12.29
N LEU A 54 -16.57 12.60 -11.10
CA LEU A 54 -16.36 11.35 -10.36
C LEU A 54 -17.68 10.63 -10.13
N GLN A 55 -17.65 9.30 -10.10
CA GLN A 55 -18.78 8.46 -9.69
C GLN A 55 -18.31 7.42 -8.67
N GLN A 56 -18.98 7.36 -7.54
CA GLN A 56 -18.69 6.36 -6.50
C GLN A 56 -19.82 5.33 -6.42
N GLY A 57 -19.49 4.09 -6.72
CA GLY A 57 -20.47 2.98 -6.74
C GLY A 57 -21.60 3.24 -7.73
N SER A 58 -22.84 3.16 -7.25
CA SER A 58 -24.06 3.41 -8.01
C SER A 58 -24.61 4.85 -7.88
N ASN A 59 -23.86 5.75 -7.22
CA ASN A 59 -24.27 7.14 -7.06
C ASN A 59 -24.25 7.87 -8.40
N SER A 60 -25.00 8.99 -8.49
CA SER A 60 -24.90 9.89 -9.65
C SER A 60 -23.50 10.49 -9.73
N PRO A 61 -22.99 10.76 -10.96
CA PRO A 61 -21.75 11.50 -11.11
C PRO A 61 -21.81 12.89 -10.46
N GLU A 62 -20.70 13.26 -9.82
CA GLU A 62 -20.54 14.57 -9.16
C GLU A 62 -19.30 15.28 -9.72
N GLU A 63 -19.37 16.60 -9.83
CA GLU A 63 -18.24 17.44 -10.20
C GLU A 63 -17.53 17.96 -8.96
N LEU A 64 -16.20 17.83 -8.95
CA LEU A 64 -15.34 18.26 -7.88
C LEU A 64 -14.23 19.15 -8.43
N SER A 65 -14.16 20.39 -7.97
CA SER A 65 -13.09 21.33 -8.35
C SER A 65 -11.95 21.26 -7.34
N LEU A 66 -10.72 20.98 -7.82
CA LEU A 66 -9.52 20.87 -7.01
C LEU A 66 -8.48 21.90 -7.45
N GLU A 67 -7.79 22.50 -6.48
CA GLU A 67 -6.63 23.37 -6.75
C GLU A 67 -5.37 22.53 -6.83
N ARG A 68 -4.61 22.63 -7.94
CA ARG A 68 -3.34 21.92 -8.10
C ARG A 68 -2.29 22.47 -7.15
N ARG A 69 -1.59 21.57 -6.45
CA ARG A 69 -0.47 21.93 -5.57
C ARG A 69 0.67 20.93 -5.69
N SER A 70 1.85 21.32 -5.21
CA SER A 70 2.98 20.39 -5.09
C SER A 70 2.68 19.34 -4.02
N VAL A 71 2.89 18.08 -4.36
CA VAL A 71 2.72 16.93 -3.46
C VAL A 71 4.08 16.34 -3.15
N ASP A 72 4.35 16.06 -1.88
CA ASP A 72 5.58 15.36 -1.47
C ASP A 72 5.50 13.88 -1.85
N LEU A 73 6.28 13.52 -2.86
CA LEU A 73 6.32 12.17 -3.41
C LEU A 73 7.41 11.28 -2.79
N ARG A 74 7.96 11.64 -1.62
CA ARG A 74 8.91 10.74 -0.94
C ARG A 74 8.22 9.40 -0.64
N PRO A 75 8.71 8.30 -1.23
CA PRO A 75 8.02 7.01 -1.11
C PRO A 75 8.20 6.35 0.25
N VAL A 76 9.28 6.68 0.97
CA VAL A 76 9.57 6.14 2.31
C VAL A 76 9.62 7.29 3.31
N ARG A 77 8.91 7.13 4.42
CA ARG A 77 8.87 8.08 5.54
C ARG A 77 8.99 7.32 6.84
N THR A 78 9.74 7.86 7.79
CA THR A 78 9.91 7.25 9.11
C THR A 78 9.58 8.22 10.23
N ARG A 79 9.16 7.67 11.34
CA ARG A 79 8.99 8.39 12.59
C ARG A 79 9.24 7.47 13.77
N ARG A 80 9.88 7.95 14.80
CA ARG A 80 9.94 7.29 16.09
C ARG A 80 8.70 7.67 16.90
N LEU A 81 7.96 6.68 17.35
CA LEU A 81 6.80 6.81 18.20
C LEU A 81 7.23 6.49 19.64
N ARG A 82 6.64 7.17 20.60
CA ARG A 82 6.89 6.93 22.02
C ARG A 82 5.57 6.72 22.73
N THR A 83 5.41 5.55 23.30
CA THR A 83 4.39 5.27 24.32
C THR A 83 4.95 5.59 25.69
N GLU A 84 4.19 5.35 26.77
CA GLU A 84 4.67 5.56 28.14
C GLU A 84 5.86 4.67 28.50
N SER A 85 5.91 3.43 27.93
CA SER A 85 6.87 2.39 28.31
C SER A 85 7.81 1.97 27.19
N HIS A 86 7.45 2.22 25.90
CA HIS A 86 8.15 1.65 24.75
C HIS A 86 8.49 2.70 23.69
N THR A 87 9.54 2.40 22.93
CA THR A 87 9.92 3.13 21.72
C THR A 87 9.58 2.30 20.49
N LEU A 88 8.72 2.82 19.62
CA LEU A 88 8.30 2.13 18.41
C LEU A 88 8.81 2.83 17.15
N GLY A 89 9.06 2.04 16.10
CA GLY A 89 9.32 2.53 14.76
C GLY A 89 8.01 2.64 13.97
N TYR A 90 7.86 3.73 13.23
CA TYR A 90 6.86 3.87 12.19
C TYR A 90 7.57 4.00 10.85
N LEU A 91 7.23 3.11 9.92
CA LEU A 91 7.76 3.08 8.57
C LEU A 91 6.58 3.10 7.60
N ARG A 92 6.46 4.18 6.82
CA ARG A 92 5.43 4.30 5.79
C ARG A 92 6.04 4.19 4.41
N ILE A 93 5.43 3.34 3.57
CA ILE A 93 5.76 3.20 2.16
C ILE A 93 4.53 3.62 1.36
N THR A 94 4.64 4.68 0.55
CA THR A 94 3.51 5.23 -0.23
C THR A 94 3.48 4.72 -1.67
N GLN A 95 4.60 4.22 -2.19
CA GLN A 95 4.71 3.65 -3.54
C GLN A 95 5.98 2.79 -3.63
N PHE A 96 5.97 1.76 -4.49
CA PHE A 96 7.15 0.96 -4.79
C PHE A 96 7.86 1.45 -6.04
N THR A 97 8.95 2.19 -5.86
CA THR A 97 9.89 2.62 -6.92
C THR A 97 11.20 1.85 -6.79
N GLU A 98 12.09 1.96 -7.78
CA GLU A 98 13.38 1.25 -7.81
C GLU A 98 14.25 1.53 -6.56
N GLY A 99 14.20 2.75 -6.02
CA GLY A 99 15.01 3.14 -4.86
C GLY A 99 14.42 2.75 -3.50
N VAL A 100 13.19 2.24 -3.44
CA VAL A 100 12.50 1.96 -2.16
C VAL A 100 13.18 0.89 -1.31
N PRO A 101 13.68 -0.24 -1.83
CA PRO A 101 14.35 -1.23 -1.00
C PRO A 101 15.54 -0.65 -0.23
N MET A 102 16.38 0.15 -0.89
CA MET A 102 17.52 0.79 -0.24
C MET A 102 17.08 1.82 0.80
N GLN A 103 16.04 2.62 0.51
CA GLN A 103 15.49 3.58 1.46
C GLN A 103 14.88 2.90 2.68
N VAL A 104 14.25 1.73 2.52
CA VAL A 104 13.71 0.93 3.63
C VAL A 104 14.85 0.39 4.50
N LEU A 105 15.92 -0.14 3.89
CA LEU A 105 17.10 -0.62 4.61
C LEU A 105 17.72 0.51 5.46
N GLU A 106 17.96 1.67 4.87
CA GLU A 106 18.51 2.83 5.56
C GLU A 106 17.58 3.30 6.69
N ALA A 107 16.28 3.36 6.42
CA ALA A 107 15.26 3.75 7.37
C ALA A 107 15.16 2.81 8.57
N LEU A 108 15.22 1.50 8.34
CA LEU A 108 15.22 0.49 9.41
C LEU A 108 16.48 0.57 10.26
N ALA A 109 17.66 0.72 9.65
CA ALA A 109 18.91 0.90 10.37
C ALA A 109 18.85 2.15 11.29
N GLU A 110 18.34 3.27 10.78
CA GLU A 110 18.17 4.50 11.58
C GLU A 110 17.17 4.31 12.74
N LEU A 111 16.08 3.59 12.53
CA LEU A 111 15.09 3.30 13.57
C LEU A 111 15.67 2.36 14.64
N GLN A 112 16.42 1.32 14.24
CA GLN A 112 17.09 0.40 15.16
C GLN A 112 18.17 1.09 16.00
N ASP A 113 18.95 1.99 15.41
CA ASP A 113 19.92 2.83 16.14
C ASP A 113 19.23 3.72 17.20
N LYS A 114 17.95 4.06 16.99
CA LYS A 114 17.12 4.78 17.96
C LYS A 114 16.47 3.88 19.01
N GLY A 115 16.76 2.58 18.99
CA GLY A 115 16.33 1.60 19.98
C GLY A 115 14.83 1.28 19.91
N ILE A 116 14.29 1.06 18.72
CA ILE A 116 12.89 0.63 18.58
C ILE A 116 12.73 -0.82 19.07
N GLU A 117 11.62 -1.06 19.75
CA GLU A 117 11.24 -2.37 20.29
C GLU A 117 10.19 -3.08 19.42
N GLY A 118 9.43 -2.33 18.63
CA GLY A 118 8.43 -2.83 17.69
C GLY A 118 8.30 -1.89 16.49
N LEU A 119 7.74 -2.41 15.40
CA LEU A 119 7.60 -1.69 14.12
C LEU A 119 6.14 -1.66 13.65
N VAL A 120 5.65 -0.47 13.31
CA VAL A 120 4.39 -0.29 12.56
C VAL A 120 4.76 0.04 11.11
N LEU A 121 4.49 -0.89 10.19
CA LEU A 121 4.58 -0.69 8.76
C LEU A 121 3.24 -0.15 8.24
N ASP A 122 3.26 0.95 7.50
CA ASP A 122 2.05 1.57 6.95
C ASP A 122 2.04 1.51 5.42
N LEU A 123 1.13 0.71 4.89
CA LEU A 123 0.89 0.51 3.45
C LEU A 123 -0.46 1.12 3.00
N ARG A 124 -1.14 1.87 3.85
CA ARG A 124 -2.40 2.53 3.49
C ARG A 124 -2.19 3.47 2.31
N ASN A 125 -3.12 3.45 1.36
CA ASN A 125 -3.07 4.23 0.12
C ASN A 125 -1.84 3.97 -0.76
N ASN A 126 -1.10 2.88 -0.54
CA ASN A 126 -0.03 2.46 -1.42
C ASN A 126 -0.59 1.59 -2.56
N SER A 127 -0.78 2.18 -3.72
CA SER A 127 -1.32 1.50 -4.91
C SER A 127 -0.36 0.49 -5.57
N GLY A 128 0.79 0.25 -4.96
CA GLY A 128 1.82 -0.65 -5.47
C GLY A 128 2.96 0.07 -6.19
N GLY A 129 3.34 -0.43 -7.34
CA GLY A 129 4.45 0.02 -8.14
C GLY A 129 5.26 -1.15 -8.69
N LEU A 130 6.59 -1.08 -8.65
CA LEU A 130 7.46 -2.16 -9.13
C LEU A 130 7.33 -3.40 -8.22
N VAL A 131 6.93 -4.51 -8.81
CA VAL A 131 6.80 -5.79 -8.10
C VAL A 131 8.14 -6.23 -7.51
N SER A 132 9.24 -6.07 -8.26
CA SER A 132 10.59 -6.37 -7.77
C SER A 132 10.96 -5.60 -6.50
N SER A 133 10.51 -4.35 -6.38
CA SER A 133 10.72 -3.54 -5.18
C SER A 133 9.89 -4.04 -4.00
N GLY A 134 8.62 -4.41 -4.23
CA GLY A 134 7.77 -5.01 -3.18
C GLY A 134 8.30 -6.35 -2.68
N LEU A 135 8.81 -7.19 -3.59
CA LEU A 135 9.45 -8.47 -3.25
C LEU A 135 10.72 -8.29 -2.43
N ALA A 136 11.59 -7.34 -2.81
CA ALA A 136 12.80 -7.04 -2.06
C ALA A 136 12.49 -6.56 -0.64
N VAL A 137 11.49 -5.69 -0.47
CA VAL A 137 11.05 -5.24 0.86
C VAL A 137 10.41 -6.38 1.66
N ALA A 138 9.69 -7.32 1.01
CA ALA A 138 9.18 -8.50 1.70
C ALA A 138 10.31 -9.40 2.21
N ASP A 139 11.36 -9.58 1.41
CA ASP A 139 12.57 -10.32 1.76
C ASP A 139 13.28 -9.73 2.99
N ASP A 140 13.31 -8.40 3.11
CA ASP A 140 13.90 -7.69 4.25
C ASP A 140 13.23 -8.04 5.60
N PHE A 141 11.96 -8.46 5.59
CA PHE A 141 11.19 -8.77 6.81
C PHE A 141 10.99 -10.26 7.05
N LEU A 142 11.28 -11.13 6.09
CA LEU A 142 11.06 -12.57 6.18
C LEU A 142 12.37 -13.32 6.39
N SER A 143 12.32 -14.42 7.15
CA SER A 143 13.47 -15.29 7.40
C SER A 143 13.38 -16.61 6.62
N GLY A 144 12.73 -16.58 5.46
CA GLY A 144 12.52 -17.73 4.58
C GLY A 144 11.04 -17.95 4.25
N GLY A 145 10.77 -18.97 3.45
CA GLY A 145 9.44 -19.30 2.95
C GLY A 145 9.05 -18.53 1.69
N ALA A 146 7.87 -18.83 1.16
CA ALA A 146 7.38 -18.16 -0.04
C ALA A 146 6.95 -16.71 0.26
N ILE A 147 7.26 -15.78 -0.63
CA ILE A 147 6.74 -14.41 -0.61
C ILE A 147 5.44 -14.35 -1.40
N VAL A 148 5.44 -14.94 -2.60
CA VAL A 148 4.28 -14.94 -3.49
C VAL A 148 4.41 -16.11 -4.48
N GLU A 149 3.27 -16.60 -4.92
CA GLU A 149 3.21 -17.58 -6.00
C GLU A 149 2.49 -16.98 -7.21
N THR A 150 2.81 -17.47 -8.40
CA THR A 150 2.07 -17.15 -9.62
C THR A 150 1.25 -18.33 -10.05
N ARG A 151 0.01 -18.08 -10.47
CA ARG A 151 -0.94 -19.09 -10.94
C ARG A 151 -1.44 -18.71 -12.34
N ASN A 152 -1.36 -19.63 -13.26
CA ASN A 152 -2.01 -19.54 -14.55
C ASN A 152 -3.16 -20.59 -14.65
N ARG A 153 -3.66 -20.83 -15.87
CA ARG A 153 -4.74 -21.81 -16.11
C ARG A 153 -4.32 -23.25 -15.82
N GLU A 154 -3.03 -23.55 -15.80
CA GLU A 154 -2.48 -24.89 -15.57
C GLU A 154 -2.15 -25.14 -14.09
N GLY A 155 -2.21 -24.13 -13.26
CA GLY A 155 -1.93 -24.19 -11.82
C GLY A 155 -0.83 -23.22 -11.38
N ILE A 156 -0.18 -23.50 -10.24
CA ILE A 156 0.98 -22.74 -9.77
C ILE A 156 2.15 -22.96 -10.72
N THR A 157 2.72 -21.88 -11.23
CA THR A 157 3.80 -21.90 -12.23
C THR A 157 5.14 -21.48 -11.67
N ASP A 158 5.14 -20.63 -10.62
CA ASP A 158 6.37 -20.15 -10.01
C ASP A 158 6.10 -19.77 -8.55
N SER A 159 7.15 -19.82 -7.72
CA SER A 159 7.10 -19.46 -6.31
C SER A 159 8.37 -18.67 -5.96
N ILE A 160 8.19 -17.42 -5.58
CA ILE A 160 9.30 -16.53 -5.19
C ILE A 160 9.52 -16.70 -3.70
N GLN A 161 10.75 -17.10 -3.33
CA GLN A 161 11.13 -17.40 -1.96
C GLN A 161 11.90 -16.25 -1.33
N ALA A 162 11.70 -16.04 -0.03
CA ALA A 162 12.52 -15.15 0.78
C ALA A 162 13.88 -15.79 1.11
N GLY A 163 14.88 -14.94 1.32
CA GLY A 163 16.16 -15.32 1.89
C GLY A 163 16.06 -15.76 3.35
N THR A 164 17.21 -15.97 3.99
CA THR A 164 17.27 -16.47 5.37
C THR A 164 17.62 -15.39 6.41
N SER A 165 17.84 -14.16 5.95
CA SER A 165 18.20 -13.03 6.83
C SER A 165 17.12 -11.98 6.81
N THR A 166 16.67 -11.54 7.99
CA THR A 166 15.75 -10.44 8.14
C THR A 166 16.46 -9.21 8.70
N LEU A 167 16.03 -8.01 8.28
CA LEU A 167 16.57 -6.74 8.77
C LEU A 167 16.02 -6.36 10.16
N PHE A 168 14.83 -6.82 10.49
CA PHE A 168 14.17 -6.56 11.77
C PHE A 168 13.36 -7.78 12.20
N ASP A 169 13.65 -8.32 13.37
CA ASP A 169 13.04 -9.52 13.94
C ASP A 169 12.05 -9.24 15.10
N GLY A 170 11.99 -8.01 15.58
CA GLY A 170 11.05 -7.60 16.63
C GLY A 170 9.57 -7.64 16.20
N PRO A 171 8.63 -7.47 17.14
CA PRO A 171 7.19 -7.44 16.86
C PRO A 171 6.82 -6.43 15.78
N MET A 172 5.88 -6.80 14.90
CA MET A 172 5.50 -6.00 13.75
C MET A 172 3.99 -6.00 13.53
N LEU A 173 3.44 -4.82 13.26
CA LEU A 173 2.07 -4.59 12.80
C LEU A 173 2.09 -3.92 11.44
N THR A 174 1.12 -4.25 10.58
CA THR A 174 1.01 -3.65 9.25
C THR A 174 -0.36 -3.01 9.06
N LEU A 175 -0.40 -1.71 8.76
CA LEU A 175 -1.62 -0.97 8.44
C LEU A 175 -1.94 -1.06 6.95
N VAL A 176 -3.16 -1.48 6.62
CA VAL A 176 -3.66 -1.62 5.24
C VAL A 176 -5.05 -1.03 5.09
N ASN A 177 -5.43 -0.67 3.85
CA ASN A 177 -6.78 -0.18 3.53
C ASN A 177 -7.17 -0.48 2.08
N GLY A 178 -8.33 -0.03 1.63
CA GLY A 178 -8.81 -0.19 0.26
C GLY A 178 -7.94 0.46 -0.82
N GLY A 179 -7.01 1.33 -0.45
CA GLY A 179 -6.00 1.92 -1.36
C GLY A 179 -4.67 1.14 -1.41
N THR A 180 -4.53 0.08 -0.60
CA THR A 180 -3.38 -0.84 -0.64
C THR A 180 -3.59 -1.82 -1.81
N ALA A 181 -2.70 -1.81 -2.82
CA ALA A 181 -2.91 -2.59 -4.04
C ALA A 181 -1.63 -3.19 -4.64
N SER A 182 -1.75 -4.25 -5.45
CA SER A 182 -0.68 -4.81 -6.30
C SER A 182 0.55 -5.27 -5.47
N ALA A 183 1.74 -4.69 -5.72
CA ALA A 183 2.97 -5.01 -4.98
C ALA A 183 2.82 -4.87 -3.46
N SER A 184 1.97 -3.93 -2.99
CA SER A 184 1.66 -3.77 -1.57
C SER A 184 0.84 -4.95 -1.02
N GLU A 185 -0.03 -5.54 -1.84
CA GLU A 185 -0.80 -6.73 -1.47
C GLU A 185 0.08 -7.98 -1.42
N ILE A 186 1.08 -8.07 -2.32
CA ILE A 186 2.09 -9.13 -2.27
C ILE A 186 2.83 -9.06 -0.93
N LEU A 187 3.35 -7.89 -0.56
CA LEU A 187 4.04 -7.69 0.71
C LEU A 187 3.12 -7.99 1.90
N ALA A 188 1.92 -7.41 1.93
CA ALA A 188 0.96 -7.61 3.02
C ALA A 188 0.57 -9.08 3.19
N GLY A 189 0.26 -9.76 2.07
CA GLY A 189 -0.09 -11.19 2.07
C GLY A 189 1.05 -12.09 2.54
N ALA A 190 2.29 -11.80 2.12
CA ALA A 190 3.48 -12.52 2.57
C ALA A 190 3.71 -12.38 4.09
N LEU A 191 3.61 -11.15 4.59
CA LEU A 191 3.77 -10.87 6.03
C LEU A 191 2.68 -11.52 6.88
N GLN A 192 1.43 -11.52 6.40
CA GLN A 192 0.30 -12.16 7.08
C GLN A 192 0.43 -13.67 7.09
N ASP A 193 0.62 -14.28 5.91
CA ASP A 193 0.65 -15.75 5.76
C ASP A 193 1.83 -16.40 6.48
N SER A 194 2.96 -15.71 6.58
CA SER A 194 4.12 -16.16 7.36
C SER A 194 3.96 -15.94 8.88
N GLY A 195 2.93 -15.24 9.32
CA GLY A 195 2.77 -14.82 10.71
C GLY A 195 3.79 -13.77 11.17
N ARG A 196 4.49 -13.13 10.22
CA ARG A 196 5.51 -12.12 10.54
C ARG A 196 4.91 -10.83 11.07
N SER A 197 3.73 -10.47 10.58
CA SER A 197 3.03 -9.25 10.97
C SER A 197 1.53 -9.49 11.05
N THR A 198 0.89 -8.88 12.04
CA THR A 198 -0.58 -8.80 12.10
C THR A 198 -1.06 -7.61 11.27
N LEU A 199 -1.96 -7.84 10.35
CA LEU A 199 -2.55 -6.81 9.51
C LEU A 199 -3.73 -6.13 10.20
N LEU A 200 -3.72 -4.80 10.23
CA LEU A 200 -4.76 -3.96 10.83
C LEU A 200 -5.35 -3.04 9.78
N GLY A 201 -6.64 -2.76 9.83
CA GLY A 201 -7.28 -1.78 8.97
C GLY A 201 -8.50 -2.27 8.26
N LYS A 202 -8.52 -2.18 6.94
CA LYS A 202 -9.59 -2.66 6.07
C LYS A 202 -9.03 -3.52 4.94
N ARG A 203 -9.94 -4.30 4.31
CA ARG A 203 -9.63 -5.12 3.13
C ARG A 203 -8.92 -4.28 2.06
N THR A 204 -7.89 -4.86 1.46
CA THR A 204 -7.11 -4.23 0.39
C THR A 204 -7.87 -4.23 -0.95
N PHE A 205 -7.29 -3.63 -1.97
CA PHE A 205 -7.96 -3.34 -3.25
C PHE A 205 -8.34 -4.60 -4.06
N GLY A 206 -7.43 -5.58 -4.14
CA GLY A 206 -7.64 -6.79 -4.95
C GLY A 206 -7.10 -6.68 -6.38
N LYS A 207 -5.85 -6.25 -6.56
CA LYS A 207 -5.19 -6.17 -7.86
C LYS A 207 -4.11 -7.24 -7.98
N GLY A 208 -4.50 -8.45 -8.36
CA GLY A 208 -3.64 -9.64 -8.39
C GLY A 208 -3.24 -10.13 -9.79
N LEU A 209 -3.54 -9.42 -10.89
CA LEU A 209 -3.25 -9.90 -12.24
C LEU A 209 -1.88 -9.45 -12.75
N ILE A 210 -1.21 -10.39 -13.44
CA ILE A 210 0.01 -10.15 -14.22
C ILE A 210 -0.39 -9.97 -15.68
N GLN A 211 -0.06 -8.80 -16.24
CA GLN A 211 -0.34 -8.47 -17.62
C GLN A 211 0.95 -8.21 -18.40
N THR A 212 1.05 -8.82 -19.57
CA THR A 212 2.08 -8.50 -20.56
C THR A 212 1.55 -7.44 -21.51
N LEU A 213 2.31 -6.36 -21.67
CA LEU A 213 2.00 -5.29 -22.62
C LEU A 213 2.79 -5.53 -23.90
N THR A 214 2.09 -5.54 -25.02
CA THR A 214 2.71 -5.68 -26.36
C THR A 214 2.25 -4.52 -27.23
N ASN A 215 3.20 -3.81 -27.81
CA ASN A 215 2.91 -2.78 -28.81
C ASN A 215 2.63 -3.43 -30.16
N LEU A 216 1.54 -3.05 -30.80
CA LEU A 216 1.18 -3.50 -32.12
C LEU A 216 1.73 -2.59 -33.20
N SER A 217 1.81 -3.07 -34.45
CA SER A 217 2.41 -2.37 -35.58
C SER A 217 1.68 -1.09 -36.01
N ASP A 218 0.43 -0.94 -35.59
CA ASP A 218 -0.41 0.25 -35.83
C ASP A 218 -0.27 1.32 -34.74
N GLY A 219 0.62 1.10 -33.73
CA GLY A 219 0.83 1.99 -32.61
C GLY A 219 -0.13 1.77 -31.43
N SER A 220 -1.08 0.84 -31.57
CA SER A 220 -1.93 0.43 -30.45
C SER A 220 -1.19 -0.53 -29.50
N GLY A 221 -1.69 -0.63 -28.25
CA GLY A 221 -1.17 -1.56 -27.24
C GLY A 221 -2.15 -2.68 -26.93
N LEU A 222 -1.64 -3.88 -26.73
CA LEU A 222 -2.38 -5.03 -26.27
C LEU A 222 -1.90 -5.42 -24.87
N ALA A 223 -2.81 -5.43 -23.90
CA ALA A 223 -2.56 -5.97 -22.56
C ALA A 223 -3.20 -7.36 -22.46
N VAL A 224 -2.38 -8.38 -22.22
CA VAL A 224 -2.85 -9.78 -22.08
C VAL A 224 -2.56 -10.25 -20.67
N THR A 225 -3.59 -10.68 -19.93
CA THR A 225 -3.42 -11.33 -18.64
C THR A 225 -2.83 -12.72 -18.85
N VAL A 226 -1.66 -12.96 -18.25
CA VAL A 226 -0.90 -14.21 -18.40
C VAL A 226 -0.93 -15.08 -17.15
N ALA A 227 -1.06 -14.46 -15.97
CA ALA A 227 -1.12 -15.14 -14.67
C ALA A 227 -1.77 -14.24 -13.62
N GLY A 228 -2.03 -14.80 -12.45
CA GLY A 228 -2.42 -14.08 -11.25
C GLY A 228 -1.43 -14.33 -10.11
N TYR A 229 -1.33 -13.38 -9.20
CA TYR A 229 -0.63 -13.55 -7.94
C TYR A 229 -1.55 -14.21 -6.92
N VAL A 230 -1.01 -15.20 -6.21
CA VAL A 230 -1.62 -15.79 -5.04
C VAL A 230 -0.68 -15.67 -3.85
N THR A 231 -1.25 -15.54 -2.66
CA THR A 231 -0.45 -15.48 -1.44
C THR A 231 0.21 -16.83 -1.15
N PRO A 232 1.21 -16.92 -0.28
CA PRO A 232 1.83 -18.21 0.09
C PRO A 232 0.85 -19.27 0.57
N SER A 233 -0.26 -18.88 1.20
CA SER A 233 -1.34 -19.81 1.59
C SER A 233 -2.28 -20.20 0.44
N GLY A 234 -2.04 -19.72 -0.79
CA GLY A 234 -2.82 -20.03 -1.98
C GLY A 234 -4.07 -19.19 -2.17
N ARG A 235 -4.26 -18.10 -1.42
CA ARG A 235 -5.38 -17.16 -1.60
C ARG A 235 -5.18 -16.35 -2.86
N ASP A 236 -6.21 -16.26 -3.69
CA ASP A 236 -6.23 -15.37 -4.86
C ASP A 236 -6.40 -13.92 -4.40
N ILE A 237 -5.55 -13.03 -4.90
CA ILE A 237 -5.61 -11.59 -4.58
C ILE A 237 -6.63 -10.89 -5.48
N GLN A 238 -6.82 -11.37 -6.73
CA GLN A 238 -7.64 -10.66 -7.71
C GLN A 238 -9.10 -10.56 -7.27
N ASP A 239 -9.62 -9.34 -7.24
CA ASP A 239 -10.98 -8.94 -6.82
C ASP A 239 -11.34 -9.28 -5.35
N ALA A 240 -10.54 -10.15 -4.70
CA ALA A 240 -10.73 -10.52 -3.30
C ALA A 240 -9.99 -9.59 -2.33
N GLY A 241 -8.78 -9.15 -2.69
CA GLY A 241 -7.88 -8.42 -1.79
C GLY A 241 -7.38 -9.29 -0.64
N ILE A 242 -6.72 -8.64 0.30
CA ILE A 242 -6.27 -9.24 1.55
C ILE A 242 -7.15 -8.70 2.68
N GLU A 243 -7.83 -9.60 3.39
CA GLU A 243 -8.57 -9.23 4.60
C GLU A 243 -7.59 -9.03 5.75
N PRO A 244 -7.65 -7.92 6.49
CA PRO A 244 -6.81 -7.73 7.66
C PRO A 244 -7.21 -8.69 8.78
N ASP A 245 -6.25 -9.04 9.65
CA ASP A 245 -6.50 -9.87 10.83
C ASP A 245 -7.41 -9.15 11.83
N ARG A 246 -7.36 -7.82 11.85
CA ARG A 246 -8.22 -6.99 12.68
C ARG A 246 -8.73 -5.77 11.91
N LEU A 247 -10.04 -5.65 11.86
CA LEU A 247 -10.71 -4.47 11.32
C LEU A 247 -10.56 -3.29 12.27
N LEU A 248 -10.24 -2.12 11.74
CA LEU A 248 -10.22 -0.86 12.48
C LEU A 248 -11.48 -0.05 12.18
N SER A 249 -11.86 0.79 13.17
CA SER A 249 -13.14 1.51 13.15
C SER A 249 -13.19 2.66 12.15
N ASP A 250 -14.40 2.92 11.64
CA ASP A 250 -14.71 4.09 10.82
C ASP A 250 -14.80 5.40 11.64
N PRO A 251 -14.61 6.55 10.99
CA PRO A 251 -14.12 6.76 9.65
C PRO A 251 -12.62 6.47 9.55
N GLU A 252 -12.18 6.09 8.35
CA GLU A 252 -10.76 5.94 8.04
C GLU A 252 -10.03 7.28 8.15
N PRO A 253 -8.80 7.32 8.73
CA PRO A 253 -8.03 8.57 8.80
C PRO A 253 -7.63 9.09 7.42
N LEU A 254 -7.91 10.36 7.15
CA LEU A 254 -7.61 11.01 5.85
C LEU A 254 -6.12 11.27 5.63
N ASN A 255 -5.37 11.43 6.71
CA ASN A 255 -3.93 11.73 6.67
C ASN A 255 -3.15 10.64 7.43
N PRO A 256 -2.86 9.50 6.78
CA PRO A 256 -2.12 8.43 7.39
C PRO A 256 -0.75 8.88 7.92
N GLY A 257 -0.48 8.57 9.19
CA GLY A 257 0.73 8.99 9.89
C GLY A 257 0.73 10.46 10.34
N GLY A 258 -0.32 11.22 10.05
CA GLY A 258 -0.47 12.61 10.46
C GLY A 258 -1.00 12.77 11.88
N GLU A 259 -1.22 14.02 12.28
CA GLU A 259 -1.86 14.36 13.55
C GLU A 259 -3.34 13.87 13.52
N GLY A 260 -3.77 13.22 14.62
CA GLY A 260 -5.11 12.68 14.73
C GLY A 260 -5.35 11.35 14.01
N ASP A 261 -4.30 10.70 13.51
CA ASP A 261 -4.41 9.34 12.93
C ASP A 261 -4.74 8.30 14.00
N ARG A 262 -6.03 8.06 14.20
CA ARG A 262 -6.51 7.13 15.23
C ARG A 262 -6.18 5.68 14.94
N TRP A 263 -6.05 5.26 13.67
CA TRP A 263 -5.63 3.90 13.34
C TRP A 263 -4.18 3.65 13.74
N LEU A 264 -3.32 4.66 13.53
CA LEU A 264 -1.95 4.58 14.03
C LEU A 264 -1.92 4.56 15.56
N ASN A 265 -2.73 5.38 16.23
CA ASN A 265 -2.82 5.38 17.69
C ASN A 265 -3.30 4.02 18.24
N GLU A 266 -4.29 3.37 17.59
CA GLU A 266 -4.73 2.02 17.95
C GLU A 266 -3.59 0.99 17.74
N ALA A 267 -2.83 1.10 16.64
CA ALA A 267 -1.69 0.23 16.39
C ALA A 267 -0.57 0.43 17.44
N GLU A 268 -0.29 1.67 17.84
CA GLU A 268 0.66 1.99 18.91
C GLU A 268 0.27 1.35 20.25
N GLN A 269 -1.01 1.49 20.64
CA GLN A 269 -1.52 0.90 21.88
C GLN A 269 -1.47 -0.63 21.85
N TRP A 270 -1.81 -1.22 20.72
CA TRP A 270 -1.74 -2.68 20.60
C TRP A 270 -0.32 -3.19 20.61
N MET A 271 0.61 -2.53 19.91
CA MET A 271 2.03 -2.88 19.95
C MET A 271 2.59 -2.80 21.36
N ALA A 272 2.27 -1.73 22.10
CA ALA A 272 2.68 -1.62 23.50
C ALA A 272 2.18 -2.81 24.36
N SER A 273 0.93 -3.20 24.17
CA SER A 273 0.35 -4.36 24.87
C SER A 273 1.04 -5.68 24.51
N LEU A 274 1.42 -5.88 23.26
CA LEU A 274 2.18 -7.06 22.82
C LEU A 274 3.55 -7.13 23.51
N LEU A 275 4.27 -6.01 23.55
CA LEU A 275 5.60 -5.92 24.17
C LEU A 275 5.54 -6.14 25.68
N GLU A 276 4.47 -5.72 26.37
CA GLU A 276 4.27 -5.98 27.80
C GLU A 276 4.03 -7.48 28.07
N LEU A 277 3.32 -8.18 27.19
CA LEU A 277 3.08 -9.62 27.31
C LEU A 277 4.37 -10.43 27.14
N ASP A 278 5.21 -10.07 26.15
CA ASP A 278 6.47 -10.73 25.89
C ASP A 278 7.45 -10.56 27.07
N ASN A 279 7.50 -9.39 27.67
CA ASN A 279 8.33 -9.12 28.86
C ASN A 279 7.88 -9.94 30.08
N ASN A 280 6.56 -10.18 30.25
CA ASN A 280 6.02 -10.98 31.35
C ASN A 280 6.20 -12.50 31.18
N THR A 281 6.33 -12.99 29.93
CA THR A 281 6.57 -14.41 29.63
C THR A 281 8.06 -14.78 29.66
N SER A 282 8.95 -13.81 29.66
CA SER A 282 10.41 -13.98 29.68
C SER A 282 11.03 -13.96 31.09
N ILE A 283 10.22 -13.92 32.15
CA ILE A 283 10.70 -14.05 33.55
C ILE A 283 10.79 -15.56 33.88
N PRO A 284 12.00 -16.09 34.19
CA PRO A 284 12.25 -17.52 34.42
C PRO A 284 11.58 -18.03 35.69
#